data_b77c314fb032d9119c49c7ba54695174
#
_entry.id   b77c314fb032d9119c49c7ba54695174
#
_cell.length_a   1.000
_cell.length_b   1.000
_cell.length_c   1.000
_cell.angle_alpha   90.00
_cell.angle_beta   90.00
_cell.angle_gamma   90.00
#
_symmetry.space_group_name_H-M   'P 1'
#
loop_
_entity.id
_entity.type
_entity.pdbx_description
1 polymer ?
#
loop_
_entity_poly.entity_id
_entity_poly.type
_entity_poly.pdbx_seq_one_letter_code
_entity_poly.pdbx_strand_id
1 'polypeptide(L)'
;LRKLSKAVKVTYNLGNHDMLDLEDDLIDNLDFQVIDLGSKTLLAFHGWYDYSYSDEKLDKILKRKNQLWFDRRLKRLGTDPEICQTSLKKLENVLSELDTSNLIVAMHFVPHSRFTMTHERFAPFNAYLGSEEFHQIFVKHGVKDVVFGHAHRSHGTVTIDGVSYHSRPLGYRREWDLTIDFVSN
;
A
#
# COMPACT_ATOMS: atom_id res chain seq x y z
N LEU A 1 5.05 18.58 4.24
CA LEU A 1 4.83 18.72 2.79
C LEU A 1 4.87 20.17 2.33
N ARG A 2 4.06 21.10 2.89
CA ARG A 2 3.97 22.52 2.46
C ARG A 2 5.30 23.29 2.43
N LYS A 3 6.27 22.97 3.32
CA LYS A 3 7.61 23.58 3.26
C LYS A 3 8.46 22.96 2.14
N LEU A 4 8.35 21.65 1.96
CA LEU A 4 9.10 20.90 0.97
C LEU A 4 8.64 21.23 -0.46
N SER A 5 7.33 21.39 -0.69
CA SER A 5 6.76 21.74 -1.99
C SER A 5 7.15 23.13 -2.51
N LYS A 6 7.75 23.97 -1.67
CA LYS A 6 8.34 25.26 -2.11
C LYS A 6 9.73 25.08 -2.75
N ALA A 7 10.41 23.99 -2.47
CA ALA A 7 11.76 23.72 -2.95
C ALA A 7 11.82 22.68 -4.06
N VAL A 8 10.89 21.70 -4.02
CA VAL A 8 10.85 20.59 -4.98
C VAL A 8 9.41 20.24 -5.33
N LYS A 9 9.21 19.61 -6.51
CA LYS A 9 7.90 19.02 -6.86
C LYS A 9 7.65 17.83 -5.91
N VAL A 10 6.55 17.87 -5.19
CA VAL A 10 6.13 16.82 -4.25
C VAL A 10 4.88 16.16 -4.79
N THR A 11 4.91 14.84 -4.86
CA THR A 11 3.76 13.98 -5.13
C THR A 11 3.56 13.02 -3.96
N TYR A 12 2.35 12.59 -3.72
CA TYR A 12 2.03 11.66 -2.63
C TYR A 12 0.80 10.83 -3.01
N ASN A 13 0.71 9.65 -2.44
CA ASN A 13 -0.53 8.87 -2.37
C ASN A 13 -0.99 8.77 -0.91
N LEU A 14 -2.27 8.50 -0.72
CA LEU A 14 -2.85 8.39 0.61
C LEU A 14 -2.47 7.04 1.27
N GLY A 15 -2.16 7.09 2.57
CA GLY A 15 -2.24 5.94 3.44
C GLY A 15 -3.58 5.93 4.19
N ASN A 16 -3.92 4.81 4.84
CA ASN A 16 -5.17 4.69 5.59
C ASN A 16 -5.35 5.77 6.67
N HIS A 17 -4.28 6.21 7.31
CA HIS A 17 -4.34 7.29 8.29
C HIS A 17 -4.62 8.67 7.69
N ASP A 18 -4.23 8.90 6.44
CA ASP A 18 -4.49 10.15 5.72
C ASP A 18 -5.96 10.26 5.27
N MET A 19 -6.66 9.13 5.18
CA MET A 19 -8.08 9.05 4.77
C MET A 19 -9.05 9.44 5.89
N LEU A 20 -8.58 9.59 7.13
CA LEU A 20 -9.43 10.01 8.23
C LEU A 20 -10.03 11.38 7.92
N ASP A 21 -11.34 11.51 8.12
CA ASP A 21 -12.13 12.71 7.84
C ASP A 21 -12.29 13.09 6.34
N LEU A 22 -11.78 12.25 5.41
CA LEU A 22 -12.07 12.39 3.99
C LEU A 22 -13.34 11.61 3.62
N GLU A 23 -14.12 12.14 2.71
CA GLU A 23 -15.23 11.44 2.08
C GLU A 23 -14.69 10.51 0.96
N ASP A 24 -15.43 9.44 0.67
CA ASP A 24 -15.01 8.36 -0.25
C ASP A 24 -14.68 8.89 -1.66
N ASP A 25 -15.52 9.77 -2.20
CA ASP A 25 -15.30 10.39 -3.53
C ASP A 25 -13.98 11.16 -3.60
N LEU A 26 -13.57 11.82 -2.51
CA LEU A 26 -12.30 12.54 -2.48
C LEU A 26 -11.11 11.58 -2.43
N ILE A 27 -11.24 10.49 -1.68
CA ILE A 27 -10.22 9.44 -1.63
C ILE A 27 -10.02 8.85 -3.03
N ASP A 28 -11.11 8.50 -3.72
CA ASP A 28 -11.06 7.90 -5.05
C ASP A 28 -10.53 8.87 -6.13
N ASN A 29 -10.78 10.16 -6.00
CA ASN A 29 -10.25 11.19 -6.91
C ASN A 29 -8.73 11.43 -6.71
N LEU A 30 -8.19 11.15 -5.53
CA LEU A 30 -6.75 11.28 -5.22
C LEU A 30 -5.97 9.98 -5.48
N ASP A 31 -6.66 8.92 -5.88
CA ASP A 31 -6.07 7.61 -6.14
C ASP A 31 -5.65 7.43 -7.60
N PHE A 32 -4.77 6.46 -7.87
CA PHE A 32 -4.30 6.10 -9.22
C PHE A 32 -3.72 7.26 -10.04
N GLN A 33 -2.79 8.00 -9.44
CA GLN A 33 -2.08 9.08 -10.12
C GLN A 33 -0.96 8.52 -11.01
N VAL A 34 -0.98 8.86 -12.29
CA VAL A 34 0.11 8.57 -13.23
C VAL A 34 0.93 9.84 -13.43
N ILE A 35 2.22 9.77 -13.11
CA ILE A 35 3.11 10.93 -13.03
C ILE A 35 4.34 10.66 -13.89
N ASP A 36 4.57 11.53 -14.87
CA ASP A 36 5.79 11.54 -15.67
C ASP A 36 6.95 12.14 -14.86
N LEU A 37 8.02 11.36 -14.70
CA LEU A 37 9.28 11.76 -14.06
C LEU A 37 10.41 11.94 -15.10
N GLY A 38 10.11 11.98 -16.39
CA GLY A 38 11.04 12.07 -17.50
C GLY A 38 11.54 10.70 -17.94
N SER A 39 12.55 10.11 -17.28
CA SER A 39 13.07 8.78 -17.60
C SER A 39 12.26 7.62 -17.03
N LYS A 40 11.36 7.88 -16.13
CA LYS A 40 10.49 6.90 -15.46
C LYS A 40 9.05 7.42 -15.40
N THR A 41 8.10 6.50 -15.35
CA THR A 41 6.71 6.79 -15.00
C THR A 41 6.43 6.29 -13.58
N LEU A 42 5.73 7.06 -12.78
CA LEU A 42 5.27 6.67 -11.45
C LEU A 42 3.76 6.46 -11.48
N LEU A 43 3.30 5.27 -11.11
CA LEU A 43 1.91 5.01 -10.77
C LEU A 43 1.79 5.01 -9.24
N ALA A 44 1.04 5.96 -8.70
CA ALA A 44 0.81 6.09 -7.26
C ALA A 44 -0.66 5.81 -6.93
N PHE A 45 -0.91 4.83 -6.04
CA PHE A 45 -2.24 4.48 -5.55
C PHE A 45 -2.16 3.90 -4.14
N HIS A 46 -3.29 3.86 -3.42
CA HIS A 46 -3.24 3.38 -2.04
C HIS A 46 -3.35 1.84 -1.95
N GLY A 47 -4.15 1.17 -2.78
CA GLY A 47 -4.51 -0.24 -2.62
C GLY A 47 -5.53 -0.44 -1.49
N TRP A 48 -5.80 -1.68 -1.11
CA TRP A 48 -6.63 -2.06 0.05
C TRP A 48 -6.33 -3.51 0.46
N TYR A 49 -7.13 -4.08 1.37
CA TYR A 49 -7.00 -5.45 1.86
C TYR A 49 -8.32 -6.24 1.72
N ASP A 50 -8.19 -7.55 1.60
CA ASP A 50 -9.29 -8.49 1.37
C ASP A 50 -9.36 -9.62 2.42
N TYR A 51 -8.56 -9.52 3.46
CA TYR A 51 -8.38 -10.49 4.53
C TYR A 51 -7.62 -11.78 4.15
N SER A 52 -7.14 -11.92 2.90
CA SER A 52 -6.47 -13.12 2.39
C SER A 52 -5.19 -13.50 3.13
N TYR A 53 -4.57 -12.56 3.86
CA TYR A 53 -3.39 -12.85 4.67
C TYR A 53 -3.71 -13.43 6.07
N SER A 54 -4.93 -13.92 6.29
CA SER A 54 -5.35 -14.52 7.56
C SER A 54 -6.23 -15.74 7.34
N ASP A 55 -5.93 -16.81 8.07
CA ASP A 55 -6.74 -18.04 8.09
C ASP A 55 -7.87 -17.99 9.13
N GLU A 56 -8.05 -16.83 9.80
CA GLU A 56 -9.10 -16.70 10.81
C GLU A 56 -10.49 -16.59 10.18
N LYS A 57 -11.50 -17.00 10.93
CA LYS A 57 -12.89 -16.85 10.52
C LYS A 57 -13.27 -15.37 10.41
N LEU A 58 -14.08 -15.05 9.40
CA LEU A 58 -14.50 -13.67 9.07
C LEU A 58 -15.11 -12.93 10.27
N ASP A 59 -15.91 -13.60 11.09
CA ASP A 59 -16.51 -13.01 12.29
C ASP A 59 -15.47 -12.51 13.30
N LYS A 60 -14.38 -13.24 13.48
CA LYS A 60 -13.26 -12.83 14.33
C LYS A 60 -12.48 -11.65 13.74
N ILE A 61 -12.24 -11.68 12.43
CA ILE A 61 -11.58 -10.58 11.70
C ILE A 61 -12.41 -9.31 11.87
N LEU A 62 -13.69 -9.33 11.53
CA LEU A 62 -14.58 -8.17 11.64
C LEU A 62 -14.69 -7.66 13.08
N LYS A 63 -14.81 -8.55 14.07
CA LYS A 63 -14.83 -8.17 15.48
C LYS A 63 -13.54 -7.43 15.88
N ARG A 64 -12.38 -7.96 15.51
CA ARG A 64 -11.08 -7.33 15.80
C ARG A 64 -10.94 -5.99 15.09
N LYS A 65 -11.33 -5.89 13.81
CA LYS A 65 -11.35 -4.62 13.07
C LYS A 65 -12.13 -3.58 13.84
N ASN A 66 -13.38 -3.90 14.19
CA ASN A 66 -14.29 -2.96 14.86
C ASN A 66 -13.85 -2.55 16.27
N GLN A 67 -13.03 -3.36 16.93
CA GLN A 67 -12.55 -3.05 18.27
C GLN A 67 -11.19 -2.34 18.29
N LEU A 68 -10.26 -2.75 17.43
CA LEU A 68 -8.85 -2.41 17.57
C LEU A 68 -8.25 -1.73 16.35
N TRP A 69 -8.75 -2.02 15.12
CA TRP A 69 -8.09 -1.54 13.93
C TRP A 69 -8.49 -0.11 13.58
N PHE A 70 -7.52 0.69 13.12
CA PHE A 70 -7.74 2.11 12.82
C PHE A 70 -8.84 2.32 11.78
N ASP A 71 -8.89 1.48 10.73
CA ASP A 71 -9.72 1.69 9.54
C ASP A 71 -11.23 1.59 9.82
N ARG A 72 -11.64 1.07 11.02
CA ARG A 72 -13.04 1.17 11.47
C ARG A 72 -13.57 2.61 11.54
N ARG A 73 -12.67 3.59 11.54
CA ARG A 73 -12.99 5.02 11.66
C ARG A 73 -13.15 5.69 10.30
N LEU A 74 -12.77 5.01 9.24
CA LEU A 74 -12.80 5.55 7.88
C LEU A 74 -14.22 5.45 7.30
N LYS A 75 -14.58 6.45 6.51
CA LYS A 75 -15.87 6.52 5.82
C LYS A 75 -15.71 5.94 4.40
N ARG A 76 -15.50 4.63 4.32
CA ARG A 76 -15.42 3.94 3.03
C ARG A 76 -16.76 3.28 2.68
N LEU A 77 -17.17 3.38 1.41
CA LEU A 77 -18.37 2.72 0.89
C LEU A 77 -18.06 1.27 0.49
N GLY A 78 -18.85 0.34 0.98
CA GLY A 78 -18.68 -1.10 0.72
C GLY A 78 -17.88 -1.83 1.82
N THR A 79 -17.73 -3.13 1.64
CA THR A 79 -16.88 -3.99 2.47
C THR A 79 -15.43 -3.90 2.05
N ASP A 80 -14.49 -4.26 2.94
CA ASP A 80 -13.06 -4.21 2.59
C ASP A 80 -12.70 -5.06 1.37
N PRO A 81 -13.21 -6.31 1.21
CA PRO A 81 -12.98 -7.06 -0.01
C PRO A 81 -13.55 -6.40 -1.27
N GLU A 82 -14.71 -5.72 -1.21
CA GLU A 82 -15.26 -4.99 -2.35
C GLU A 82 -14.41 -3.79 -2.74
N ILE A 83 -13.92 -3.02 -1.76
CA ILE A 83 -12.98 -1.90 -1.98
C ILE A 83 -11.69 -2.42 -2.60
N CYS A 84 -11.12 -3.51 -2.05
CA CYS A 84 -9.93 -4.14 -2.59
C CYS A 84 -10.14 -4.60 -4.03
N GLN A 85 -11.23 -5.28 -4.32
CA GLN A 85 -11.56 -5.77 -5.65
C GLN A 85 -11.75 -4.63 -6.67
N THR A 86 -12.31 -3.50 -6.24
CA THR A 86 -12.43 -2.31 -7.08
C THR A 86 -11.05 -1.73 -7.40
N SER A 87 -10.15 -1.66 -6.41
CA SER A 87 -8.77 -1.21 -6.60
C SER A 87 -7.98 -2.14 -7.54
N LEU A 88 -8.14 -3.47 -7.40
CA LEU A 88 -7.50 -4.46 -8.27
C LEU A 88 -7.95 -4.33 -9.73
N LYS A 89 -9.26 -4.19 -9.98
CA LYS A 89 -9.79 -3.97 -11.34
C LYS A 89 -9.27 -2.68 -11.96
N LYS A 90 -9.20 -1.60 -11.17
CA LYS A 90 -8.66 -0.32 -11.62
C LYS A 90 -7.17 -0.43 -11.95
N LEU A 91 -6.40 -1.13 -11.10
CA LEU A 91 -4.98 -1.41 -11.34
C LEU A 91 -4.77 -2.17 -12.65
N GLU A 92 -5.52 -3.25 -12.86
CA GLU A 92 -5.47 -4.05 -14.08
C GLU A 92 -5.70 -3.21 -15.34
N ASN A 93 -6.74 -2.35 -15.31
CA ASN A 93 -7.06 -1.46 -16.43
C ASN A 93 -5.93 -0.45 -16.68
N VAL A 94 -5.44 0.22 -15.65
CA VAL A 94 -4.37 1.22 -15.77
C VAL A 94 -3.08 0.59 -16.31
N LEU A 95 -2.69 -0.59 -15.80
CA LEU A 95 -1.47 -1.27 -16.26
C LEU A 95 -1.61 -1.82 -17.69
N SER A 96 -2.82 -2.12 -18.16
CA SER A 96 -3.05 -2.53 -19.54
C SER A 96 -2.82 -1.42 -20.56
N GLU A 97 -2.86 -0.16 -20.13
CA GLU A 97 -2.68 1.03 -20.96
C GLU A 97 -1.29 1.67 -20.83
N LEU A 98 -0.51 1.29 -19.80
CA LEU A 98 0.81 1.86 -19.52
C LEU A 98 1.96 1.01 -20.07
N ASP A 99 3.02 1.68 -20.54
CA ASP A 99 4.32 1.04 -20.73
C ASP A 99 4.96 0.76 -19.36
N THR A 100 5.04 -0.52 -18.99
CA THR A 100 5.58 -0.96 -17.70
C THR A 100 7.10 -1.09 -17.69
N SER A 101 7.79 -0.93 -18.82
CA SER A 101 9.26 -1.10 -18.92
C SER A 101 10.06 -0.15 -18.04
N ASN A 102 9.53 1.08 -17.83
CA ASN A 102 10.11 2.13 -17.00
C ASN A 102 9.18 2.58 -15.88
N LEU A 103 8.24 1.71 -15.48
CA LEU A 103 7.26 2.02 -14.46
C LEU A 103 7.80 1.75 -13.05
N ILE A 104 7.59 2.70 -12.15
CA ILE A 104 7.67 2.50 -10.70
C ILE A 104 6.25 2.56 -10.16
N VAL A 105 5.87 1.57 -9.38
CA VAL A 105 4.60 1.58 -8.64
C VAL A 105 4.86 2.02 -7.21
N ALA A 106 4.09 2.98 -6.71
CA ALA A 106 4.06 3.35 -5.29
C ALA A 106 2.68 3.09 -4.71
N MET A 107 2.59 2.18 -3.76
CA MET A 107 1.34 1.84 -3.08
C MET A 107 1.47 1.92 -1.57
N HIS A 108 0.34 2.02 -0.86
CA HIS A 108 0.39 2.08 0.61
C HIS A 108 0.30 0.69 1.23
N PHE A 109 -0.70 -0.11 0.87
CA PHE A 109 -0.92 -1.44 1.46
C PHE A 109 0.09 -2.47 0.96
N VAL A 110 0.21 -3.58 1.70
CA VAL A 110 1.20 -4.64 1.47
C VAL A 110 0.80 -5.50 0.26
N PRO A 111 1.66 -5.62 -0.78
CA PRO A 111 1.30 -6.31 -2.01
C PRO A 111 1.55 -7.82 -2.01
N HIS A 112 2.24 -8.39 -1.00
CA HIS A 112 2.64 -9.79 -1.01
C HIS A 112 2.76 -10.34 0.42
N SER A 113 2.33 -11.57 0.66
CA SER A 113 2.31 -12.27 1.96
C SER A 113 3.69 -12.40 2.62
N ARG A 114 4.77 -12.40 1.83
CA ARG A 114 6.17 -12.37 2.34
C ARG A 114 6.44 -11.24 3.34
N PHE A 115 5.69 -10.14 3.25
CA PHE A 115 5.88 -8.94 4.06
C PHE A 115 4.93 -8.87 5.26
N THR A 116 4.20 -9.94 5.54
CA THR A 116 3.31 -10.04 6.70
C THR A 116 4.07 -10.25 8.01
N MET A 117 3.37 -10.07 9.12
CA MET A 117 3.92 -10.26 10.45
C MET A 117 3.98 -11.74 10.82
N THR A 118 5.15 -12.22 11.25
CA THR A 118 5.38 -13.61 11.63
C THR A 118 5.21 -13.88 13.13
N HIS A 119 5.25 -12.83 13.95
CA HIS A 119 5.12 -12.98 15.40
C HIS A 119 3.65 -13.23 15.78
N GLU A 120 3.36 -14.27 16.55
CA GLU A 120 2.01 -14.74 16.91
C GLU A 120 1.08 -13.65 17.45
N ARG A 121 1.61 -12.73 18.27
CA ARG A 121 0.84 -11.60 18.82
C ARG A 121 0.30 -10.67 17.75
N PHE A 122 1.00 -10.53 16.61
CA PHE A 122 0.68 -9.58 15.56
C PHE A 122 0.12 -10.24 14.30
N ALA A 123 0.33 -11.55 14.12
CA ALA A 123 -0.20 -12.31 13.00
C ALA A 123 -1.72 -12.12 12.76
N PRO A 124 -2.57 -12.01 13.80
CA PRO A 124 -3.99 -11.73 13.60
C PRO A 124 -4.31 -10.40 12.89
N PHE A 125 -3.37 -9.47 12.84
CA PHE A 125 -3.55 -8.19 12.13
C PHE A 125 -3.15 -8.26 10.65
N ASN A 126 -2.57 -9.38 10.20
CA ASN A 126 -2.24 -9.57 8.79
C ASN A 126 -3.47 -9.45 7.89
N ALA A 127 -4.66 -9.81 8.39
CA ALA A 127 -5.92 -9.64 7.66
C ALA A 127 -6.12 -8.23 7.07
N TYR A 128 -5.51 -7.21 7.66
CA TYR A 128 -5.72 -5.81 7.28
C TYR A 128 -4.50 -5.21 6.55
N LEU A 129 -3.52 -6.02 6.16
CA LEU A 129 -2.29 -5.49 5.58
C LEU A 129 -2.38 -5.27 4.07
N GLY A 130 -3.11 -6.09 3.33
CA GLY A 130 -3.16 -6.00 1.88
C GLY A 130 -3.77 -7.23 1.22
N SER A 131 -3.37 -7.49 -0.02
CA SER A 131 -3.81 -8.63 -0.82
C SER A 131 -2.70 -9.16 -1.72
N GLU A 132 -2.60 -10.48 -1.84
CA GLU A 132 -1.68 -11.18 -2.74
C GLU A 132 -2.02 -10.93 -4.23
N GLU A 133 -3.24 -10.58 -4.56
CA GLU A 133 -3.67 -10.32 -5.93
C GLU A 133 -2.96 -9.13 -6.56
N PHE A 134 -2.51 -8.15 -5.77
CA PHE A 134 -1.67 -7.05 -6.29
C PHE A 134 -0.37 -7.58 -6.89
N HIS A 135 0.31 -8.50 -6.19
CA HIS A 135 1.53 -9.13 -6.69
C HIS A 135 1.27 -9.88 -8.02
N GLN A 136 0.19 -10.65 -8.09
CA GLN A 136 -0.16 -11.40 -9.29
C GLN A 136 -0.36 -10.48 -10.51
N ILE A 137 -1.02 -9.34 -10.31
CA ILE A 137 -1.21 -8.32 -11.35
C ILE A 137 0.15 -7.71 -11.75
N PHE A 138 1.03 -7.39 -10.81
CA PHE A 138 2.35 -6.85 -11.13
C PHE A 138 3.19 -7.81 -11.97
N VAL A 139 3.20 -9.09 -11.60
CA VAL A 139 3.89 -10.14 -12.38
C VAL A 139 3.32 -10.26 -13.79
N LYS A 140 1.99 -10.33 -13.91
CA LYS A 140 1.27 -10.43 -15.19
C LYS A 140 1.62 -9.29 -16.14
N HIS A 141 1.71 -8.06 -15.65
CA HIS A 141 2.00 -6.87 -16.45
C HIS A 141 3.49 -6.53 -16.56
N GLY A 142 4.38 -7.36 -15.98
CA GLY A 142 5.82 -7.17 -16.07
C GLY A 142 6.36 -5.95 -15.30
N VAL A 143 5.64 -5.49 -14.27
CA VAL A 143 6.11 -4.43 -13.35
C VAL A 143 7.42 -4.87 -12.70
N LYS A 144 8.41 -3.97 -12.62
CA LYS A 144 9.75 -4.30 -12.09
C LYS A 144 10.01 -3.72 -10.70
N ASP A 145 9.47 -2.56 -10.41
CA ASP A 145 9.78 -1.82 -9.19
C ASP A 145 8.50 -1.40 -8.46
N VAL A 146 8.33 -1.84 -7.22
CA VAL A 146 7.20 -1.52 -6.35
C VAL A 146 7.69 -0.99 -5.02
N VAL A 147 7.26 0.20 -4.65
CA VAL A 147 7.49 0.80 -3.32
C VAL A 147 6.22 0.69 -2.50
N PHE A 148 6.31 0.23 -1.26
CA PHE A 148 5.13 0.10 -0.40
C PHE A 148 5.42 0.42 1.07
N GLY A 149 4.35 0.66 1.86
CA GLY A 149 4.40 1.04 3.27
C GLY A 149 3.56 0.16 4.18
N HIS A 150 2.72 0.77 5.00
CA HIS A 150 1.68 0.22 5.88
C HIS A 150 2.18 -0.71 7.01
N ALA A 151 3.02 -1.69 6.73
CA ALA A 151 3.47 -2.66 7.74
C ALA A 151 4.43 -2.08 8.80
N HIS A 152 4.90 -0.84 8.65
CA HIS A 152 5.86 -0.15 9.54
C HIS A 152 7.14 -0.96 9.83
N ARG A 153 7.46 -1.89 8.94
CA ARG A 153 8.67 -2.71 9.03
C ARG A 153 9.51 -2.52 7.77
N SER A 154 10.78 -2.23 7.96
CA SER A 154 11.73 -2.18 6.86
C SER A 154 12.09 -3.59 6.41
N HIS A 155 11.88 -3.86 5.13
CA HIS A 155 12.31 -5.10 4.48
C HIS A 155 13.48 -4.85 3.51
N GLY A 156 13.89 -3.57 3.36
CA GLY A 156 14.87 -3.20 2.35
C GLY A 156 14.34 -3.42 0.94
N THR A 157 15.14 -4.07 0.10
CA THR A 157 14.75 -4.49 -1.26
C THR A 157 14.69 -6.01 -1.32
N VAL A 158 13.55 -6.56 -1.76
CA VAL A 158 13.34 -8.00 -1.93
C VAL A 158 12.75 -8.25 -3.31
N THR A 159 13.35 -9.14 -4.09
CA THR A 159 12.83 -9.53 -5.41
C THR A 159 12.05 -10.83 -5.32
N ILE A 160 10.81 -10.83 -5.82
CA ILE A 160 9.90 -11.98 -5.88
C ILE A 160 9.33 -12.03 -7.31
N ASP A 161 9.45 -13.17 -7.98
CA ASP A 161 8.92 -13.42 -9.34
C ASP A 161 9.27 -12.32 -10.36
N GLY A 162 10.48 -11.74 -10.22
CA GLY A 162 10.98 -10.69 -11.10
C GLY A 162 10.49 -9.27 -10.77
N VAL A 163 9.74 -9.09 -9.69
CA VAL A 163 9.31 -7.80 -9.14
C VAL A 163 10.18 -7.45 -7.94
N SER A 164 10.82 -6.29 -7.94
CA SER A 164 11.61 -5.75 -6.84
C SER A 164 10.73 -4.89 -5.93
N TYR A 165 10.57 -5.33 -4.70
CA TYR A 165 9.78 -4.66 -3.66
C TYR A 165 10.70 -3.85 -2.74
N HIS A 166 10.40 -2.58 -2.56
CA HIS A 166 11.15 -1.66 -1.73
C HIS A 166 10.27 -1.20 -0.55
N SER A 167 10.66 -1.57 0.66
CA SER A 167 9.93 -1.20 1.86
C SER A 167 10.88 -0.67 2.93
N ARG A 168 10.84 0.65 3.11
CA ARG A 168 11.58 1.38 4.14
C ARG A 168 10.67 2.44 4.78
N PRO A 169 9.59 2.03 5.47
CA PRO A 169 8.63 2.96 6.05
C PRO A 169 9.29 3.74 7.18
N LEU A 170 8.94 5.02 7.31
CA LEU A 170 9.36 5.85 8.42
C LEU A 170 8.64 5.45 9.73
N GLY A 171 7.43 4.93 9.63
CA GLY A 171 6.62 4.51 10.77
C GLY A 171 6.16 5.69 11.66
N TYR A 172 5.77 5.37 12.88
CA TYR A 172 5.42 6.40 13.87
C TYR A 172 6.67 7.06 14.46
N ARG A 173 6.55 8.29 14.95
CA ARG A 173 7.65 9.04 15.54
C ARG A 173 8.44 8.24 16.59
N ARG A 174 7.78 7.42 17.40
CA ARG A 174 8.41 6.54 18.40
C ARG A 174 9.29 5.42 17.79
N GLU A 175 9.18 5.19 16.48
CA GLU A 175 9.91 4.17 15.72
C GLU A 175 11.09 4.77 14.96
N TRP A 176 11.24 6.11 14.93
CA TRP A 176 12.26 6.78 14.14
C TRP A 176 13.69 6.47 14.59
N ASP A 177 13.91 6.23 15.89
CA ASP A 177 15.22 5.86 16.40
C ASP A 177 15.71 4.50 15.85
N LEU A 178 14.77 3.67 15.40
CA LEU A 178 15.05 2.39 14.72
C LEU A 178 15.30 2.54 13.20
N THR A 179 15.06 3.75 12.66
CA THR A 179 15.14 4.06 11.23
C THR A 179 16.20 5.11 10.89
N ILE A 180 16.95 5.58 11.88
CA ILE A 180 18.01 6.61 11.71
C ILE A 180 19.06 6.17 10.67
N ASP A 181 19.40 4.89 10.60
CA ASP A 181 20.30 4.33 9.58
C ASP A 181 19.77 4.47 8.14
N PHE A 182 18.52 4.88 7.99
CA PHE A 182 17.87 5.07 6.69
C PHE A 182 18.21 6.45 6.07
N VAL A 183 18.47 7.46 6.88
CA VAL A 183 18.67 8.85 6.43
C VAL A 183 20.17 9.16 6.24
N SER A 184 21.06 8.33 6.79
CA SER A 184 22.50 8.53 6.78
C SER A 184 23.27 7.77 5.68
N ASN A 185 22.57 7.01 4.82
CA ASN A 185 23.08 6.34 3.62
C ASN A 185 22.33 6.90 2.40
#